data_b959e43694f9ba220c3fb8e9e8e594d6
#
_entry.id   b959e43694f9ba220c3fb8e9e8e594d6
#
_cell.length_a   1.000
_cell.length_b   1.000
_cell.length_c   1.000
_cell.angle_alpha   90.00
_cell.angle_beta   90.00
_cell.angle_gamma   90.00
#
_symmetry.space_group_name_H-M   'P 1'
#
loop_
_entity.id
_entity.type
_entity.pdbx_description
1 polymer ?
#
loop_
_entity_poly.entity_id
_entity_poly.type
_entity_poly.pdbx_seq_one_letter_code
_entity_poly.pdbx_strand_id
1 'polypeptide(L)'
;MPSFQHISFTAHYTAYVWYQMGISHPIFATRQGYYLAKLLRPIDYILEQSQYSSIRQGLLHRHQIIDLELEKLIAQYPKLQVLEIACGLSPRGWAFRKKYPDLCYRELDLAEMAALKQQLLDEIEINPPAVLNTDIFSNEMASVFAQFDSSQPLVIISEGLLNYLTSELMQQLWQNLNRQSSTFQLHYLADLYPYPAQHQRKSVLLAASWLLKQLSKSGFALSMENLQMLQQLAASTGFEKLEILLPSQYLNSPYKDLVWVLHAKRQPSSR
;
A
#
# COMPACT_ATOMS: atom_id res chain seq x y z
N MET A 1 7.25 5.38 -20.86
CA MET A 1 6.79 4.85 -19.56
C MET A 1 5.80 5.85 -18.99
N PRO A 2 4.70 5.42 -18.35
CA PRO A 2 3.83 6.35 -17.64
C PRO A 2 4.64 7.08 -16.57
N SER A 3 4.50 8.41 -16.48
CA SER A 3 5.16 9.19 -15.43
C SER A 3 4.40 8.97 -14.11
N PHE A 4 4.96 8.20 -13.18
CA PHE A 4 4.40 7.98 -11.85
C PHE A 4 4.65 9.16 -10.87
N GLN A 5 5.35 10.20 -11.29
CA GLN A 5 5.67 11.40 -10.47
C GLN A 5 4.42 12.11 -9.89
N HIS A 6 3.24 11.89 -10.48
CA HIS A 6 2.00 12.54 -10.04
C HIS A 6 1.18 11.73 -9.01
N ILE A 7 1.59 10.51 -8.64
CA ILE A 7 0.93 9.71 -7.59
C ILE A 7 1.08 10.37 -6.21
N SER A 8 2.12 11.19 -6.03
CA SER A 8 2.39 11.95 -4.80
C SER A 8 1.19 12.75 -4.28
N PHE A 9 0.29 13.19 -5.18
CA PHE A 9 -0.91 13.95 -4.81
C PHE A 9 -1.83 13.18 -3.85
N THR A 10 -2.09 11.91 -4.12
CA THR A 10 -2.95 11.08 -3.26
C THR A 10 -2.26 10.64 -1.97
N ALA A 11 -0.93 10.56 -1.96
CA ALA A 11 -0.16 10.31 -0.75
C ALA A 11 -0.39 11.41 0.31
N HIS A 12 -0.42 12.69 -0.11
CA HIS A 12 -0.74 13.80 0.78
C HIS A 12 -2.16 13.71 1.37
N TYR A 13 -3.16 13.39 0.54
CA TYR A 13 -4.54 13.19 0.99
C TYR A 13 -4.63 12.07 2.01
N THR A 14 -4.08 10.90 1.69
CA THR A 14 -4.12 9.72 2.54
C THR A 14 -3.44 9.96 3.88
N ALA A 15 -2.25 10.56 3.89
CA ALA A 15 -1.53 10.90 5.12
C ALA A 15 -2.32 11.87 6.02
N TYR A 16 -2.99 12.86 5.43
CA TYR A 16 -3.84 13.78 6.19
C TYR A 16 -5.07 13.08 6.78
N VAL A 17 -5.69 12.16 6.03
CA VAL A 17 -6.82 11.35 6.53
C VAL A 17 -6.36 10.47 7.70
N TRP A 18 -5.23 9.78 7.60
CA TRP A 18 -4.69 8.96 8.68
C TRP A 18 -4.37 9.79 9.93
N TYR A 19 -3.84 11.01 9.76
CA TYR A 19 -3.67 11.95 10.88
C TYR A 19 -5.01 12.28 11.54
N GLN A 20 -6.05 12.64 10.78
CA GLN A 20 -7.38 12.91 11.33
C GLN A 20 -8.01 11.70 12.04
N MET A 21 -7.62 10.50 11.65
CA MET A 21 -8.09 9.24 12.27
C MET A 21 -7.22 8.79 13.44
N GLY A 22 -6.20 9.55 13.81
CA GLY A 22 -5.35 9.27 14.98
C GLY A 22 -4.34 8.16 14.80
N ILE A 23 -4.08 7.71 13.57
CA ILE A 23 -3.13 6.62 13.27
C ILE A 23 -1.81 7.10 12.65
N SER A 24 -1.61 8.43 12.54
CA SER A 24 -0.41 9.02 11.96
C SER A 24 0.14 10.16 12.81
N HIS A 25 1.44 10.41 12.71
CA HIS A 25 2.07 11.57 13.34
C HIS A 25 1.68 12.86 12.62
N PRO A 26 1.47 14.01 13.33
CA PRO A 26 1.11 15.28 12.71
C PRO A 26 2.05 15.76 11.62
N ILE A 27 3.33 15.38 11.67
CA ILE A 27 4.35 15.76 10.70
C ILE A 27 4.00 15.32 9.27
N PHE A 28 3.35 14.16 9.12
CA PHE A 28 2.93 13.64 7.81
C PHE A 28 1.66 14.32 7.27
N ALA A 29 0.95 15.11 8.11
CA ALA A 29 -0.27 15.83 7.72
C ALA A 29 0.07 17.14 6.99
N THR A 30 0.35 17.06 5.71
CA THR A 30 0.75 18.22 4.90
C THR A 30 -0.41 19.19 4.64
N ARG A 31 -0.07 20.46 4.36
CA ARG A 31 -1.06 21.49 3.95
C ARG A 31 -1.81 21.06 2.67
N GLN A 32 -1.11 20.44 1.72
CA GLN A 32 -1.71 19.92 0.51
C GLN A 32 -2.76 18.87 0.83
N GLY A 33 -2.45 17.92 1.74
CA GLY A 33 -3.39 16.90 2.20
C GLY A 33 -4.64 17.49 2.84
N TYR A 34 -4.49 18.56 3.63
CA TYR A 34 -5.62 19.30 4.21
C TYR A 34 -6.59 19.82 3.15
N TYR A 35 -6.09 20.53 2.14
CA TYR A 35 -6.94 21.10 1.09
C TYR A 35 -7.63 20.01 0.26
N LEU A 36 -6.93 18.90 0.00
CA LEU A 36 -7.50 17.74 -0.71
C LEU A 36 -8.61 17.07 0.10
N ALA A 37 -8.39 16.87 1.40
CA ALA A 37 -9.39 16.29 2.29
C ALA A 37 -10.64 17.17 2.36
N LYS A 38 -10.47 18.49 2.37
CA LYS A 38 -11.59 19.44 2.34
C LYS A 38 -12.35 19.37 1.01
N LEU A 39 -11.64 19.26 -0.12
CA LEU A 39 -12.24 19.15 -1.46
C LEU A 39 -13.05 17.86 -1.62
N LEU A 40 -12.54 16.74 -1.08
CA LEU A 40 -13.17 15.41 -1.23
C LEU A 40 -14.24 15.13 -0.15
N ARG A 41 -14.33 15.94 0.90
CA ARG A 41 -15.28 15.73 2.01
C ARG A 41 -16.75 15.58 1.59
N PRO A 42 -17.29 16.35 0.62
CA PRO A 42 -18.67 16.18 0.18
C PRO A 42 -18.93 14.78 -0.43
N ILE A 43 -17.96 14.24 -1.18
CA ILE A 43 -18.06 12.91 -1.78
C ILE A 43 -18.06 11.85 -0.67
N ASP A 44 -17.14 11.96 0.28
CA ASP A 44 -17.03 11.03 1.40
C ASP A 44 -18.30 11.05 2.27
N TYR A 45 -18.86 12.23 2.53
CA TYR A 45 -20.13 12.38 3.24
C TYR A 45 -21.30 11.64 2.55
N ILE A 46 -21.38 11.70 1.23
CA ILE A 46 -22.41 10.95 0.47
C ILE A 46 -22.19 9.44 0.63
N LEU A 47 -20.94 8.99 0.63
CA LEU A 47 -20.62 7.57 0.77
C LEU A 47 -20.88 7.07 2.19
N GLU A 48 -20.67 7.89 3.22
CA GLU A 48 -21.00 7.59 4.62
C GLU A 48 -22.50 7.26 4.85
N GLN A 49 -23.39 7.71 3.94
CA GLN A 49 -24.83 7.40 3.99
C GLN A 49 -25.17 6.05 3.37
N SER A 50 -24.19 5.25 2.98
CA SER A 50 -24.39 3.91 2.39
C SER A 50 -24.13 2.80 3.41
N GLN A 51 -24.47 1.56 3.04
CA GLN A 51 -24.11 0.37 3.83
C GLN A 51 -22.65 -0.05 3.65
N TYR A 52 -21.94 0.61 2.75
CA TYR A 52 -20.53 0.35 2.48
C TYR A 52 -19.63 1.30 3.27
N SER A 53 -18.39 0.93 3.46
CA SER A 53 -17.38 1.81 4.03
C SER A 53 -17.25 3.09 3.17
N SER A 54 -17.07 4.24 3.82
CA SER A 54 -16.65 5.46 3.12
C SER A 54 -15.20 5.34 2.62
N ILE A 55 -14.74 6.31 1.81
CA ILE A 55 -13.34 6.35 1.36
C ILE A 55 -12.42 6.41 2.58
N ARG A 56 -12.72 7.24 3.57
CA ARG A 56 -11.92 7.39 4.79
C ARG A 56 -11.85 6.11 5.60
N GLN A 57 -12.97 5.41 5.76
CA GLN A 57 -13.01 4.10 6.43
C GLN A 57 -12.24 3.05 5.63
N GLY A 58 -12.35 3.05 4.30
CA GLY A 58 -11.56 2.16 3.45
C GLY A 58 -10.05 2.37 3.63
N LEU A 59 -9.60 3.64 3.71
CA LEU A 59 -8.20 3.98 3.98
C LEU A 59 -7.75 3.51 5.38
N LEU A 60 -8.61 3.62 6.38
CA LEU A 60 -8.32 3.14 7.73
C LEU A 60 -8.27 1.61 7.78
N HIS A 61 -9.27 0.95 7.23
CA HIS A 61 -9.39 -0.51 7.26
C HIS A 61 -8.19 -1.19 6.59
N ARG A 62 -7.80 -0.75 5.39
CA ARG A 62 -6.64 -1.33 4.69
C ARG A 62 -5.37 -1.19 5.51
N HIS A 63 -5.13 0.00 6.09
CA HIS A 63 -3.96 0.27 6.92
C HIS A 63 -3.93 -0.65 8.14
N GLN A 64 -5.05 -0.72 8.88
CA GLN A 64 -5.18 -1.57 10.07
C GLN A 64 -4.98 -3.06 9.77
N ILE A 65 -5.54 -3.57 8.66
CA ILE A 65 -5.41 -4.99 8.30
C ILE A 65 -3.96 -5.31 7.93
N ILE A 66 -3.30 -4.43 7.14
CA ILE A 66 -1.89 -4.62 6.80
C ILE A 66 -1.03 -4.62 8.06
N ASP A 67 -1.28 -3.71 9.00
CA ASP A 67 -0.56 -3.63 10.27
C ASP A 67 -0.76 -4.88 11.13
N LEU A 68 -2.01 -5.34 11.28
CA LEU A 68 -2.33 -6.55 12.03
C LEU A 68 -1.68 -7.80 11.41
N GLU A 69 -1.65 -7.88 10.09
CA GLU A 69 -1.01 -9.00 9.39
C GLU A 69 0.52 -8.95 9.52
N LEU A 70 1.10 -7.74 9.42
CA LEU A 70 2.52 -7.55 9.67
C LEU A 70 2.90 -7.93 11.11
N GLU A 71 2.09 -7.56 12.12
CA GLU A 71 2.33 -7.94 13.52
C GLU A 71 2.31 -9.46 13.72
N LYS A 72 1.38 -10.17 13.05
CA LYS A 72 1.36 -11.64 13.07
C LYS A 72 2.63 -12.24 12.47
N LEU A 73 3.11 -11.66 11.37
CA LEU A 73 4.33 -12.13 10.71
C LEU A 73 5.56 -11.85 11.57
N ILE A 74 5.64 -10.70 12.25
CA ILE A 74 6.72 -10.39 13.21
C ILE A 74 6.73 -11.39 14.36
N ALA A 75 5.55 -11.72 14.90
CA ALA A 75 5.42 -12.72 15.97
C ALA A 75 5.82 -14.14 15.50
N GLN A 76 5.54 -14.48 14.25
CA GLN A 76 5.88 -15.77 13.66
C GLN A 76 7.37 -15.88 13.28
N TYR A 77 7.98 -14.78 12.84
CA TYR A 77 9.35 -14.72 12.32
C TYR A 77 10.17 -13.66 13.06
N PRO A 78 10.93 -14.04 14.12
CA PRO A 78 11.68 -13.07 14.95
C PRO A 78 12.72 -12.23 14.20
N LYS A 79 13.18 -12.69 13.03
CA LYS A 79 14.14 -11.98 12.17
C LYS A 79 13.50 -11.53 10.85
N LEU A 80 12.19 -11.26 10.88
CA LEU A 80 11.48 -10.74 9.72
C LEU A 80 12.10 -9.43 9.25
N GLN A 81 12.16 -9.26 7.95
CA GLN A 81 12.60 -8.02 7.30
C GLN A 81 11.42 -7.43 6.52
N VAL A 82 11.35 -6.12 6.43
CA VAL A 82 10.24 -5.41 5.77
C VAL A 82 10.78 -4.41 4.76
N LEU A 83 10.20 -4.44 3.55
CA LEU A 83 10.38 -3.44 2.51
C LEU A 83 9.01 -2.84 2.15
N GLU A 84 8.76 -1.59 2.50
CA GLU A 84 7.56 -0.85 2.05
C GLU A 84 7.91 -0.09 0.77
N ILE A 85 7.31 -0.51 -0.37
CA ILE A 85 7.51 0.09 -1.69
C ILE A 85 6.40 1.10 -2.00
N ALA A 86 6.73 2.16 -2.73
CA ALA A 86 5.83 3.30 -2.98
C ALA A 86 5.21 3.80 -1.66
N CYS A 87 6.07 3.98 -0.65
CA CYS A 87 5.67 4.21 0.73
C CYS A 87 4.95 5.54 0.96
N GLY A 88 5.03 6.49 0.03
CA GLY A 88 4.42 7.79 0.14
C GLY A 88 4.73 8.48 1.48
N LEU A 89 3.67 8.95 2.14
CA LEU A 89 3.74 9.52 3.49
C LEU A 89 3.12 8.57 4.54
N SER A 90 3.22 7.26 4.33
CA SER A 90 2.78 6.25 5.29
C SER A 90 3.52 6.42 6.63
N PRO A 91 2.80 6.42 7.77
CA PRO A 91 3.42 6.48 9.09
C PRO A 91 3.97 5.13 9.55
N ARG A 92 3.70 4.04 8.81
CA ARG A 92 3.93 2.65 9.24
C ARG A 92 5.39 2.40 9.59
N GLY A 93 6.33 2.77 8.71
CA GLY A 93 7.76 2.54 8.94
C GLY A 93 8.23 3.16 10.25
N TRP A 94 7.88 4.42 10.50
CA TRP A 94 8.16 5.11 11.76
C TRP A 94 7.51 4.40 12.96
N ALA A 95 6.22 4.07 12.88
CA ALA A 95 5.48 3.45 13.98
C ALA A 95 6.04 2.06 14.33
N PHE A 96 6.37 1.24 13.32
CA PHE A 96 6.89 -0.11 13.52
C PHE A 96 8.33 -0.10 14.02
N ARG A 97 9.23 0.79 13.55
CA ARG A 97 10.58 0.94 14.10
C ARG A 97 10.55 1.37 15.57
N LYS A 98 9.61 2.26 15.94
CA LYS A 98 9.41 2.66 17.34
C LYS A 98 8.90 1.51 18.21
N LYS A 99 7.99 0.68 17.69
CA LYS A 99 7.40 -0.46 18.43
C LYS A 99 8.34 -1.67 18.49
N TYR A 100 9.12 -1.88 17.43
CA TYR A 100 10.03 -3.01 17.23
C TYR A 100 11.42 -2.49 16.82
N PRO A 101 12.26 -2.03 17.79
CA PRO A 101 13.54 -1.38 17.47
C PRO A 101 14.54 -2.24 16.68
N ASP A 102 14.44 -3.56 16.79
CA ASP A 102 15.33 -4.51 16.10
C ASP A 102 14.79 -4.92 14.71
N LEU A 103 13.60 -4.43 14.31
CA LEU A 103 13.00 -4.76 13.03
C LEU A 103 13.76 -4.08 11.89
N CYS A 104 14.28 -4.87 10.95
CA CYS A 104 14.80 -4.36 9.70
C CYS A 104 13.64 -3.84 8.83
N TYR A 105 13.33 -2.55 8.91
CA TYR A 105 12.27 -1.91 8.13
C TYR A 105 12.87 -0.86 7.20
N ARG A 106 12.74 -1.08 5.89
CA ARG A 106 13.16 -0.16 4.83
C ARG A 106 11.96 0.38 4.07
N GLU A 107 12.07 1.62 3.64
CA GLU A 107 11.05 2.33 2.89
C GLU A 107 11.64 2.79 1.55
N LEU A 108 10.81 2.75 0.50
CA LEU A 108 11.23 3.08 -0.86
C LEU A 108 10.14 3.85 -1.58
N ASP A 109 10.53 4.90 -2.29
CA ASP A 109 9.64 5.64 -3.21
C ASP A 109 10.45 6.27 -4.34
N LEU A 110 9.79 7.00 -5.24
CA LEU A 110 10.44 7.83 -6.24
C LEU A 110 11.10 9.06 -5.60
N ALA A 111 12.09 9.62 -6.28
CA ALA A 111 13.01 10.63 -5.76
C ALA A 111 12.38 11.77 -4.96
N GLU A 112 11.34 12.40 -5.49
CA GLU A 112 10.70 13.54 -4.85
C GLU A 112 10.00 13.15 -3.53
N MET A 113 9.29 12.01 -3.55
CA MET A 113 8.56 11.52 -2.38
C MET A 113 9.52 10.95 -1.33
N ALA A 114 10.54 10.21 -1.75
CA ALA A 114 11.58 9.70 -0.87
C ALA A 114 12.31 10.84 -0.13
N ALA A 115 12.66 11.91 -0.85
CA ALA A 115 13.31 13.09 -0.26
C ALA A 115 12.38 13.81 0.74
N LEU A 116 11.11 14.02 0.37
CA LEU A 116 10.14 14.63 1.27
C LEU A 116 9.94 13.79 2.54
N LYS A 117 9.75 12.48 2.38
CA LYS A 117 9.56 11.59 3.54
C LYS A 117 10.78 11.56 4.45
N GLN A 118 11.98 11.51 3.85
CA GLN A 118 13.24 11.57 4.63
C GLN A 118 13.30 12.84 5.47
N GLN A 119 13.04 14.00 4.87
CA GLN A 119 13.02 15.27 5.60
C GLN A 119 12.06 15.23 6.79
N LEU A 120 10.85 14.68 6.62
CA LEU A 120 9.86 14.60 7.70
C LEU A 120 10.30 13.60 8.80
N LEU A 121 10.93 12.49 8.42
CA LEU A 121 11.45 11.52 9.38
C LEU A 121 12.62 12.10 10.19
N ASP A 122 13.52 12.85 9.57
CA ASP A 122 14.66 13.49 10.24
C ASP A 122 14.22 14.50 11.34
N GLU A 123 12.98 15.00 11.27
CA GLU A 123 12.42 15.88 12.30
C GLU A 123 11.90 15.14 13.54
N ILE A 124 11.58 13.84 13.43
CA ILE A 124 10.88 13.08 14.49
C ILE A 124 11.58 11.80 14.94
N GLU A 125 12.62 11.37 14.25
CA GLU A 125 13.35 10.14 14.52
C GLU A 125 14.87 10.41 14.53
N ILE A 126 15.57 9.88 15.49
CA ILE A 126 17.04 10.03 15.58
C ILE A 126 17.68 9.04 14.63
N ASN A 127 18.40 9.53 13.62
CA ASN A 127 19.07 8.71 12.60
C ASN A 127 18.14 7.69 11.92
N PRO A 128 17.02 8.12 11.32
CA PRO A 128 16.14 7.20 10.64
C PRO A 128 16.87 6.52 9.48
N PRO A 129 16.51 5.25 9.15
CA PRO A 129 17.02 4.62 7.95
C PRO A 129 16.70 5.46 6.73
N ALA A 130 17.63 5.54 5.77
CA ALA A 130 17.41 6.27 4.54
C ALA A 130 16.19 5.70 3.78
N VAL A 131 15.28 6.59 3.36
CA VAL A 131 14.22 6.26 2.41
C VAL A 131 14.86 6.08 1.04
N LEU A 132 14.76 4.88 0.49
CA LEU A 132 15.43 4.51 -0.75
C LEU A 132 14.74 5.20 -1.94
N ASN A 133 15.53 5.81 -2.81
CA ASN A 133 15.05 6.41 -4.05
C ASN A 133 15.24 5.42 -5.19
N THR A 134 14.19 4.68 -5.54
CA THR A 134 14.27 3.68 -6.63
C THR A 134 12.91 3.52 -7.31
N ASP A 135 12.90 3.41 -8.64
CA ASP A 135 11.72 3.01 -9.39
C ASP A 135 11.54 1.49 -9.28
N ILE A 136 10.36 1.07 -8.79
CA ILE A 136 10.00 -0.35 -8.61
C ILE A 136 10.03 -1.19 -9.90
N PHE A 137 10.01 -0.55 -11.06
CA PHE A 137 10.13 -1.18 -12.37
C PHE A 137 11.57 -1.20 -12.91
N SER A 138 12.52 -0.54 -12.22
CA SER A 138 13.90 -0.48 -12.65
C SER A 138 14.71 -1.72 -12.28
N ASN A 139 15.84 -1.91 -12.95
CA ASN A 139 16.80 -2.96 -12.58
C ASN A 139 17.53 -2.65 -11.25
N GLU A 140 17.46 -1.42 -10.77
CA GLU A 140 18.08 -0.99 -9.50
C GLU A 140 17.45 -1.67 -8.28
N MET A 141 16.23 -2.21 -8.42
CA MET A 141 15.61 -3.03 -7.38
C MET A 141 16.48 -4.21 -6.92
N ALA A 142 17.38 -4.72 -7.77
CA ALA A 142 18.34 -5.74 -7.38
C ALA A 142 19.27 -5.27 -6.25
N SER A 143 19.72 -4.01 -6.30
CA SER A 143 20.56 -3.41 -5.25
C SER A 143 19.78 -3.15 -3.96
N VAL A 144 18.47 -2.93 -4.05
CA VAL A 144 17.59 -2.84 -2.88
C VAL A 144 17.48 -4.18 -2.18
N PHE A 145 17.20 -5.26 -2.93
CA PHE A 145 17.11 -6.61 -2.35
C PHE A 145 18.45 -7.11 -1.77
N ALA A 146 19.58 -6.69 -2.34
CA ALA A 146 20.91 -7.02 -1.81
C ALA A 146 21.20 -6.46 -0.40
N GLN A 147 20.38 -5.52 0.09
CA GLN A 147 20.50 -4.97 1.45
C GLN A 147 19.83 -5.86 2.52
N PHE A 148 19.14 -6.91 2.11
CA PHE A 148 18.43 -7.83 3.00
C PHE A 148 19.14 -9.18 3.08
N ASP A 149 19.03 -9.85 4.24
CA ASP A 149 19.54 -11.20 4.43
C ASP A 149 18.58 -12.21 3.79
N SER A 150 19.00 -12.84 2.70
CA SER A 150 18.18 -13.81 1.98
C SER A 150 17.89 -15.10 2.75
N SER A 151 18.55 -15.34 3.88
CA SER A 151 18.25 -16.46 4.77
C SER A 151 17.05 -16.23 5.68
N GLN A 152 16.55 -14.98 5.74
CA GLN A 152 15.44 -14.56 6.58
C GLN A 152 14.19 -14.25 5.74
N PRO A 153 12.98 -14.41 6.29
CA PRO A 153 11.76 -14.02 5.63
C PRO A 153 11.71 -12.52 5.31
N LEU A 154 11.15 -12.20 4.15
CA LEU A 154 10.95 -10.82 3.70
C LEU A 154 9.45 -10.54 3.49
N VAL A 155 8.95 -9.47 4.08
CA VAL A 155 7.65 -8.90 3.74
C VAL A 155 7.85 -7.70 2.84
N ILE A 156 7.19 -7.69 1.68
CA ILE A 156 7.06 -6.51 0.84
C ILE A 156 5.66 -5.93 1.05
N ILE A 157 5.56 -4.63 1.30
CA ILE A 157 4.29 -3.93 1.48
C ILE A 157 4.15 -2.89 0.37
N SER A 158 2.97 -2.84 -0.26
CA SER A 158 2.58 -1.72 -1.12
C SER A 158 1.16 -1.28 -0.77
N GLU A 159 1.02 -0.12 -0.14
CA GLU A 159 -0.30 0.42 0.22
C GLU A 159 -0.68 1.57 -0.71
N GLY A 160 -1.86 1.45 -1.35
CA GLY A 160 -2.40 2.46 -2.25
C GLY A 160 -1.74 2.50 -3.63
N LEU A 161 -1.09 1.44 -4.07
CA LEU A 161 -0.38 1.37 -5.35
C LEU A 161 -1.17 0.69 -6.46
N LEU A 162 -1.76 -0.48 -6.18
CA LEU A 162 -2.24 -1.38 -7.24
C LEU A 162 -3.34 -0.78 -8.13
N ASN A 163 -4.19 0.11 -7.60
CA ASN A 163 -5.20 0.80 -8.39
C ASN A 163 -4.65 1.81 -9.41
N TYR A 164 -3.36 2.14 -9.37
CA TYR A 164 -2.68 3.00 -10.35
C TYR A 164 -2.03 2.21 -11.49
N LEU A 165 -2.03 0.88 -11.37
CA LEU A 165 -1.41 -0.02 -12.34
C LEU A 165 -2.48 -0.65 -13.24
N THR A 166 -2.17 -0.77 -14.53
CA THR A 166 -2.93 -1.66 -15.41
C THR A 166 -2.64 -3.12 -15.04
N SER A 167 -3.46 -4.05 -15.52
CA SER A 167 -3.21 -5.48 -15.28
C SER A 167 -1.82 -5.93 -15.75
N GLU A 168 -1.34 -5.38 -16.87
CA GLU A 168 -0.02 -5.67 -17.42
C GLU A 168 1.10 -5.11 -16.52
N LEU A 169 0.94 -3.90 -16.01
CA LEU A 169 1.92 -3.30 -15.07
C LEU A 169 1.91 -4.02 -13.72
N MET A 170 0.75 -4.44 -13.23
CA MET A 170 0.63 -5.26 -12.01
C MET A 170 1.34 -6.60 -12.20
N GLN A 171 1.14 -7.24 -13.36
CA GLN A 171 1.85 -8.47 -13.71
C GLN A 171 3.37 -8.26 -13.76
N GLN A 172 3.84 -7.19 -14.41
CA GLN A 172 5.26 -6.85 -14.46
C GLN A 172 5.85 -6.59 -13.07
N LEU A 173 5.13 -5.84 -12.22
CA LEU A 173 5.55 -5.60 -10.84
C LEU A 173 5.72 -6.93 -10.09
N TRP A 174 4.72 -7.78 -10.09
CA TRP A 174 4.75 -9.05 -9.37
C TRP A 174 5.79 -10.01 -9.92
N GLN A 175 5.99 -10.08 -11.24
CA GLN A 175 7.07 -10.85 -11.85
C GLN A 175 8.45 -10.32 -11.43
N ASN A 176 8.65 -9.00 -11.42
CA ASN A 176 9.91 -8.40 -10.99
C ASN A 176 10.20 -8.66 -9.51
N LEU A 177 9.21 -8.47 -8.63
CA LEU A 177 9.35 -8.77 -7.22
C LEU A 177 9.71 -10.24 -6.98
N ASN A 178 8.97 -11.16 -7.60
CA ASN A 178 9.22 -12.60 -7.45
C ASN A 178 10.58 -13.02 -8.00
N ARG A 179 11.00 -12.49 -9.15
CA ARG A 179 12.32 -12.79 -9.74
C ARG A 179 13.46 -12.30 -8.86
N GLN A 180 13.39 -11.06 -8.40
CA GLN A 180 14.49 -10.43 -7.66
C GLN A 180 14.56 -10.88 -6.20
N SER A 181 13.45 -11.31 -5.61
CA SER A 181 13.38 -11.88 -4.28
C SER A 181 13.38 -13.42 -4.27
N SER A 182 13.80 -14.09 -5.35
CA SER A 182 13.65 -15.55 -5.53
C SER A 182 14.28 -16.41 -4.43
N THR A 183 15.28 -15.90 -3.74
CA THR A 183 15.96 -16.59 -2.63
C THR A 183 15.27 -16.41 -1.26
N PHE A 184 14.30 -15.52 -1.15
CA PHE A 184 13.60 -15.24 0.10
C PHE A 184 12.35 -16.10 0.26
N GLN A 185 11.99 -16.44 1.50
CA GLN A 185 10.60 -16.69 1.85
C GLN A 185 9.86 -15.35 1.79
N LEU A 186 8.97 -15.21 0.81
CA LEU A 186 8.35 -13.93 0.50
C LEU A 186 6.90 -13.87 0.97
N HIS A 187 6.56 -12.79 1.66
CA HIS A 187 5.20 -12.33 1.89
C HIS A 187 5.00 -10.99 1.18
N TYR A 188 3.87 -10.82 0.52
CA TYR A 188 3.50 -9.55 -0.10
C TYR A 188 2.14 -9.11 0.41
N LEU A 189 2.11 -7.92 1.05
CA LEU A 189 0.91 -7.29 1.57
C LEU A 189 0.57 -6.07 0.72
N ALA A 190 -0.65 -6.01 0.23
CA ALA A 190 -1.10 -4.88 -0.59
C ALA A 190 -2.60 -4.65 -0.41
N ASP A 191 -3.11 -3.57 -0.96
CA ASP A 191 -4.53 -3.30 -1.04
C ASP A 191 -4.98 -3.05 -2.48
N LEU A 192 -6.26 -3.27 -2.71
CA LEU A 192 -6.90 -2.99 -3.97
C LEU A 192 -8.37 -2.62 -3.74
N TYR A 193 -8.82 -1.55 -4.37
CA TYR A 193 -10.24 -1.21 -4.47
C TYR A 193 -10.82 -1.87 -5.72
N PRO A 194 -11.69 -2.89 -5.56
CA PRO A 194 -12.29 -3.58 -6.70
C PRO A 194 -13.30 -2.70 -7.43
N TYR A 195 -13.69 -3.13 -8.63
CA TYR A 195 -14.79 -2.51 -9.36
C TYR A 195 -16.10 -2.63 -8.55
N PRO A 196 -16.82 -1.51 -8.29
CA PRO A 196 -17.95 -1.49 -7.36
C PRO A 196 -19.26 -1.99 -8.01
N ALA A 197 -19.27 -3.18 -8.59
CA ALA A 197 -20.40 -3.71 -9.35
C ALA A 197 -21.74 -3.68 -8.58
N GLN A 198 -21.70 -4.05 -7.30
CA GLN A 198 -22.88 -4.17 -6.44
C GLN A 198 -23.08 -2.99 -5.47
N HIS A 199 -22.24 -1.95 -5.56
CA HIS A 199 -22.27 -0.83 -4.62
C HIS A 199 -23.46 0.10 -4.90
N GLN A 200 -24.26 0.41 -3.86
CA GLN A 200 -25.44 1.30 -3.98
C GLN A 200 -25.11 2.69 -4.54
N ARG A 201 -23.91 3.21 -4.25
CA ARG A 201 -23.40 4.52 -4.73
C ARG A 201 -22.32 4.35 -5.79
N LYS A 202 -22.45 3.35 -6.66
CA LYS A 202 -21.48 3.04 -7.73
C LYS A 202 -21.12 4.27 -8.57
N SER A 203 -22.10 5.07 -8.99
CA SER A 203 -21.88 6.27 -9.79
C SER A 203 -21.02 7.31 -9.05
N VAL A 204 -21.21 7.45 -7.73
CA VAL A 204 -20.42 8.38 -6.91
C VAL A 204 -18.97 7.88 -6.80
N LEU A 205 -18.75 6.58 -6.59
CA LEU A 205 -17.42 5.99 -6.55
C LEU A 205 -16.69 6.11 -7.88
N LEU A 206 -17.38 5.87 -9.00
CA LEU A 206 -16.81 6.03 -10.34
C LEU A 206 -16.48 7.50 -10.65
N ALA A 207 -17.34 8.44 -10.23
CA ALA A 207 -17.06 9.86 -10.35
C ALA A 207 -15.86 10.29 -9.49
N ALA A 208 -15.75 9.78 -8.24
CA ALA A 208 -14.61 10.00 -7.38
C ALA A 208 -13.31 9.42 -7.98
N SER A 209 -13.37 8.20 -8.52
CA SER A 209 -12.25 7.57 -9.22
C SER A 209 -11.80 8.39 -10.44
N TRP A 210 -12.75 8.87 -11.24
CA TRP A 210 -12.47 9.74 -12.37
C TRP A 210 -11.81 11.05 -11.93
N LEU A 211 -12.33 11.69 -10.87
CA LEU A 211 -11.76 12.92 -10.31
C LEU A 211 -10.33 12.69 -9.82
N LEU A 212 -10.08 11.60 -9.08
CA LEU A 212 -8.75 11.22 -8.63
C LEU A 212 -7.80 11.00 -9.80
N LYS A 213 -8.25 10.34 -10.87
CA LYS A 213 -7.49 10.15 -12.10
C LYS A 213 -7.10 11.48 -12.74
N GLN A 214 -8.02 12.46 -12.81
CA GLN A 214 -7.73 13.79 -13.37
C GLN A 214 -6.76 14.57 -12.50
N LEU A 215 -6.95 14.56 -11.18
CA LEU A 215 -6.12 15.31 -10.23
C LEU A 215 -4.71 14.74 -10.10
N SER A 216 -4.58 13.43 -10.09
CA SER A 216 -3.29 12.75 -9.97
C SER A 216 -2.55 12.60 -11.30
N LYS A 217 -3.20 12.91 -12.44
CA LYS A 217 -2.68 12.63 -13.80
C LYS A 217 -2.14 11.22 -13.94
N SER A 218 -2.62 10.29 -13.12
CA SER A 218 -2.18 8.90 -13.01
C SER A 218 -3.25 7.95 -13.53
N GLY A 219 -2.89 6.69 -13.66
CA GLY A 219 -3.79 5.65 -14.16
C GLY A 219 -4.83 5.14 -13.16
N PHE A 220 -5.17 5.87 -12.07
CA PHE A 220 -6.09 5.36 -11.05
C PHE A 220 -7.38 4.81 -11.65
N ALA A 221 -7.67 3.53 -11.37
CA ALA A 221 -8.85 2.85 -11.85
C ALA A 221 -9.38 1.81 -10.86
N LEU A 222 -10.71 1.65 -10.83
CA LEU A 222 -11.40 0.57 -10.15
C LEU A 222 -11.71 -0.52 -11.20
N SER A 223 -10.69 -1.24 -11.65
CA SER A 223 -10.77 -2.12 -12.84
C SER A 223 -10.88 -3.61 -12.51
N MET A 224 -10.48 -4.02 -11.32
CA MET A 224 -10.52 -5.44 -10.94
C MET A 224 -11.94 -5.88 -10.59
N GLU A 225 -12.53 -6.71 -11.45
CA GLU A 225 -13.93 -7.11 -11.32
C GLU A 225 -14.14 -8.36 -10.48
N ASN A 226 -13.19 -9.30 -10.50
CA ASN A 226 -13.35 -10.54 -9.76
C ASN A 226 -12.04 -11.07 -9.16
N LEU A 227 -12.21 -11.80 -8.07
CA LEU A 227 -11.14 -12.40 -7.30
C LEU A 227 -10.38 -13.48 -8.09
N GLN A 228 -11.07 -14.23 -8.93
CA GLN A 228 -10.46 -15.33 -9.68
C GLN A 228 -9.40 -14.82 -10.66
N MET A 229 -9.67 -13.70 -11.35
CA MET A 229 -8.67 -13.07 -12.23
C MET A 229 -7.43 -12.64 -11.44
N LEU A 230 -7.62 -12.07 -10.24
CA LEU A 230 -6.52 -11.63 -9.40
C LEU A 230 -5.68 -12.83 -8.91
N GLN A 231 -6.33 -13.94 -8.52
CA GLN A 231 -5.66 -15.17 -8.11
C GLN A 231 -4.88 -15.82 -9.26
N GLN A 232 -5.46 -15.84 -10.46
CA GLN A 232 -4.78 -16.34 -11.66
C GLN A 232 -3.55 -15.49 -12.01
N LEU A 233 -3.69 -14.16 -11.91
CA LEU A 233 -2.59 -13.24 -12.14
C LEU A 233 -1.45 -13.48 -11.12
N ALA A 234 -1.77 -13.60 -9.84
CA ALA A 234 -0.79 -13.89 -8.79
C ALA A 234 -0.05 -15.21 -9.05
N ALA A 235 -0.79 -16.28 -9.37
CA ALA A 235 -0.21 -17.58 -9.68
C ALA A 235 0.70 -17.54 -10.92
N SER A 236 0.29 -16.84 -11.98
CA SER A 236 1.07 -16.69 -13.22
C SER A 236 2.37 -15.90 -13.03
N THR A 237 2.49 -15.14 -11.95
CA THR A 237 3.66 -14.31 -11.62
C THR A 237 4.59 -14.95 -10.60
N GLY A 238 4.25 -16.14 -10.06
CA GLY A 238 5.11 -16.91 -9.17
C GLY A 238 4.69 -16.91 -7.69
N PHE A 239 3.56 -16.32 -7.34
CA PHE A 239 2.99 -16.50 -6.00
C PHE A 239 2.27 -17.87 -5.90
N GLU A 240 2.54 -18.60 -4.83
CA GLU A 240 1.93 -19.93 -4.59
C GLU A 240 0.51 -19.80 -4.02
N LYS A 241 0.26 -18.75 -3.24
CA LYS A 241 -1.00 -18.51 -2.57
C LYS A 241 -1.31 -17.01 -2.53
N LEU A 242 -2.57 -16.66 -2.78
CA LEU A 242 -3.12 -15.32 -2.57
C LEU A 242 -4.37 -15.43 -1.69
N GLU A 243 -4.33 -14.80 -0.54
CA GLU A 243 -5.44 -14.64 0.40
C GLU A 243 -6.00 -13.23 0.31
N ILE A 244 -7.31 -13.09 0.44
CA ILE A 244 -7.98 -11.79 0.54
C ILE A 244 -8.49 -11.64 1.96
N LEU A 245 -8.08 -10.56 2.61
CA LEU A 245 -8.47 -10.20 3.97
C LEU A 245 -9.51 -9.08 3.88
N LEU A 246 -10.76 -9.41 4.18
CA LEU A 246 -11.88 -8.48 4.06
C LEU A 246 -12.10 -7.75 5.39
N PRO A 247 -12.29 -6.40 5.38
CA PRO A 247 -12.57 -5.62 6.59
C PRO A 247 -13.73 -6.16 7.42
N SER A 248 -14.82 -6.59 6.78
CA SER A 248 -15.98 -7.16 7.48
C SER A 248 -15.66 -8.42 8.29
N GLN A 249 -14.72 -9.24 7.82
CA GLN A 249 -14.31 -10.48 8.46
C GLN A 249 -13.15 -10.27 9.44
N TYR A 250 -12.23 -9.38 9.12
CA TYR A 250 -10.96 -9.20 9.82
C TYR A 250 -11.05 -8.20 10.98
N LEU A 251 -11.84 -7.15 10.80
CA LEU A 251 -12.04 -6.07 11.78
C LEU A 251 -13.44 -6.07 12.40
N ASN A 252 -14.29 -7.07 12.10
CA ASN A 252 -15.71 -7.08 12.47
C ASN A 252 -16.43 -5.78 12.07
N SER A 253 -16.06 -5.21 10.94
CA SER A 253 -16.65 -3.97 10.44
C SER A 253 -18.14 -4.16 10.13
N PRO A 254 -19.04 -3.26 10.58
CA PRO A 254 -20.47 -3.34 10.27
C PRO A 254 -20.77 -2.94 8.81
N TYR A 255 -19.77 -2.42 8.09
CA TYR A 255 -19.94 -1.96 6.71
C TYR A 255 -19.61 -3.07 5.73
N LYS A 256 -20.24 -3.05 4.55
CA LYS A 256 -19.81 -3.85 3.42
C LYS A 256 -18.45 -3.38 2.93
N ASP A 257 -17.65 -4.33 2.46
CA ASP A 257 -16.26 -4.08 2.08
C ASP A 257 -16.13 -3.21 0.84
N LEU A 258 -15.31 -2.18 0.93
CA LEU A 258 -14.93 -1.31 -0.17
C LEU A 258 -13.51 -1.63 -0.69
N VAL A 259 -12.69 -2.24 0.13
CA VAL A 259 -11.28 -2.53 -0.16
C VAL A 259 -10.99 -4.01 0.10
N TRP A 260 -10.14 -4.59 -0.73
CA TRP A 260 -9.52 -5.89 -0.51
C TRP A 260 -8.09 -5.70 -0.04
N VAL A 261 -7.71 -6.35 1.06
CA VAL A 261 -6.30 -6.46 1.45
C VAL A 261 -5.79 -7.82 1.00
N LEU A 262 -4.66 -7.80 0.33
CA LEU A 262 -4.04 -8.96 -0.30
C LEU A 262 -2.87 -9.46 0.55
N HIS A 263 -2.81 -10.77 0.79
CA HIS A 263 -1.63 -11.43 1.33
C HIS A 263 -1.19 -12.54 0.39
N ALA A 264 -0.19 -12.27 -0.41
CA ALA A 264 0.40 -13.27 -1.31
C ALA A 264 1.68 -13.86 -0.69
N LYS A 265 1.93 -15.14 -0.95
CA LYS A 265 3.02 -15.93 -0.35
C LYS A 265 3.77 -16.75 -1.39
N ARG A 266 5.09 -16.88 -1.17
CA ARG A 266 5.95 -17.76 -1.95
C ARG A 266 7.10 -18.27 -1.08
N GLN A 267 7.42 -19.55 -1.21
CA GLN A 267 8.62 -20.16 -0.63
C GLN A 267 9.87 -19.83 -1.47
N PRO A 268 11.07 -19.88 -0.90
CA PRO A 268 12.32 -19.74 -1.66
C PRO A 268 12.37 -20.75 -2.81
N SER A 269 12.83 -20.30 -3.98
CA SER A 269 13.14 -21.25 -5.05
C SER A 269 14.26 -22.17 -4.59
N SER A 270 14.08 -23.49 -4.72
CA SER A 270 15.17 -24.46 -4.48
C SER A 270 16.33 -24.11 -5.40
N ARG A 271 17.52 -23.96 -4.84
CA ARG A 271 18.76 -23.78 -5.59
C ARG A 271 19.10 -25.01 -6.41
#